data_a965d96d3b661b12211f267674ae4223
#
_entry.id   a965d96d3b661b12211f267674ae4223
#
_cell.length_a   1.000
_cell.length_b   1.000
_cell.length_c   1.000
_cell.angle_alpha   90.00
_cell.angle_beta   90.00
_cell.angle_gamma   90.00
#
_symmetry.space_group_name_H-M   'P 1'
#
loop_
_entity.id
_entity.type
_entity.pdbx_description
1 polymer ?
#
loop_
_entity_poly.entity_id
_entity_poly.type
_entity_poly.pdbx_seq_one_letter_code
_entity_poly.pdbx_strand_id
1 'polypeptide(L)'
;ASGVGTMGIADGDSVEISNLHRQIIYGVKVIGRPKVECASRFVNGINPDVKVKVHHTEVNPNNILDLIEGYDFIVDGTDNFESCFLINDACTLSKKPYSYGAVLRFSGRVMTFPETDSSPCYRCLFKTAPPPGTVLDCATAGVLGSVAGVIGSIQATEAIKNVAKIGELVQGRIIEYNAL
;
A
#
# COMPACT_ATOMS: atom_id res chain seq x y z
N ALA A 1 4.39 14.85 -6.87
CA ALA A 1 3.84 16.16 -7.21
C ALA A 1 3.39 16.95 -5.97
N SER A 2 2.95 16.26 -4.90
CA SER A 2 2.36 16.91 -3.71
C SER A 2 3.39 17.31 -2.64
N GLY A 3 4.67 17.45 -2.96
CA GLY A 3 5.70 17.91 -2.02
C GLY A 3 6.29 16.82 -1.13
N VAL A 4 6.08 15.53 -1.46
CA VAL A 4 6.74 14.42 -0.77
C VAL A 4 8.24 14.48 -1.06
N GLY A 5 9.07 14.60 -0.03
CA GLY A 5 10.54 14.71 -0.18
C GLY A 5 11.21 13.37 -0.41
N THR A 6 10.78 12.33 0.33
CA THR A 6 11.34 10.97 0.21
C THR A 6 10.22 9.95 0.10
N MET A 7 10.34 9.04 -0.86
CA MET A 7 9.43 7.92 -1.05
C MET A 7 10.21 6.61 -0.96
N GLY A 8 9.82 5.72 -0.03
CA GLY A 8 10.29 4.34 0.02
C GLY A 8 9.38 3.43 -0.79
N ILE A 9 9.94 2.53 -1.56
CA ILE A 9 9.19 1.54 -2.32
C ILE A 9 9.79 0.17 -2.02
N ALA A 10 9.00 -0.70 -1.38
CA ALA A 10 9.38 -2.07 -1.05
C ALA A 10 8.50 -3.07 -1.83
N ASP A 11 9.12 -3.94 -2.61
CA ASP A 11 8.46 -5.01 -3.37
C ASP A 11 9.55 -6.00 -3.84
N GLY A 12 9.35 -7.29 -3.65
CA GLY A 12 10.27 -8.34 -4.08
C GLY A 12 10.09 -8.81 -5.52
N ASP A 13 8.98 -8.42 -6.16
CA ASP A 13 8.55 -8.96 -7.43
C ASP A 13 9.20 -8.28 -8.65
N SER A 14 9.08 -8.98 -9.77
CA SER A 14 9.29 -8.43 -11.12
C SER A 14 7.95 -8.08 -11.79
N VAL A 15 8.01 -7.18 -12.76
CA VAL A 15 6.85 -6.79 -13.56
C VAL A 15 6.40 -7.96 -14.44
N GLU A 16 5.14 -8.31 -14.35
CA GLU A 16 4.50 -9.36 -15.16
C GLU A 16 3.42 -8.77 -16.07
N ILE A 17 3.12 -9.46 -17.16
CA ILE A 17 2.05 -9.06 -18.08
C ILE A 17 0.68 -9.01 -17.38
N SER A 18 0.46 -9.90 -16.42
CA SER A 18 -0.72 -9.97 -15.57
C SER A 18 -0.91 -8.76 -14.66
N ASN A 19 0.11 -7.92 -14.48
CA ASN A 19 0.03 -6.72 -13.65
C ASN A 19 -0.47 -5.50 -14.43
N LEU A 20 -0.26 -5.45 -15.76
CA LEU A 20 -0.39 -4.23 -16.55
C LEU A 20 -1.81 -3.66 -16.61
N HIS A 21 -2.83 -4.48 -16.40
CA HIS A 21 -4.23 -4.02 -16.43
C HIS A 21 -4.61 -3.14 -15.22
N ARG A 22 -3.80 -3.17 -14.12
CA ARG A 22 -4.06 -2.38 -12.91
C ARG A 22 -2.86 -1.57 -12.41
N GLN A 23 -1.64 -1.98 -12.69
CA GLN A 23 -0.40 -1.30 -12.27
C GLN A 23 0.10 -0.39 -13.39
N ILE A 24 -0.59 0.73 -13.61
CA ILE A 24 -0.41 1.64 -14.76
C ILE A 24 0.95 2.34 -14.85
N ILE A 25 1.78 2.25 -13.79
CA ILE A 25 3.15 2.79 -13.80
C ILE A 25 4.12 1.89 -14.58
N TYR A 26 3.69 0.68 -14.95
CA TYR A 26 4.46 -0.27 -15.73
C TYR A 26 3.92 -0.39 -17.14
N GLY A 27 4.80 -0.76 -18.08
CA GLY A 27 4.44 -1.02 -19.47
C GLY A 27 5.16 -2.25 -20.00
N VAL A 28 4.78 -2.70 -21.20
CA VAL A 28 5.29 -3.93 -21.84
C VAL A 28 6.83 -3.96 -21.91
N LYS A 29 7.48 -2.82 -22.09
CA LYS A 29 8.95 -2.70 -22.23
C LYS A 29 9.73 -3.06 -20.96
N VAL A 30 9.07 -3.12 -19.81
CA VAL A 30 9.72 -3.38 -18.50
C VAL A 30 9.31 -4.71 -17.89
N ILE A 31 8.60 -5.57 -18.63
CA ILE A 31 8.27 -6.93 -18.18
C ILE A 31 9.56 -7.68 -17.84
N GLY A 32 9.57 -8.38 -16.69
CA GLY A 32 10.71 -9.12 -16.15
C GLY A 32 11.71 -8.28 -15.35
N ARG A 33 11.55 -6.94 -15.29
CA ARG A 33 12.39 -6.08 -14.45
C ARG A 33 11.82 -5.95 -13.04
N PRO A 34 12.64 -5.71 -12.01
CA PRO A 34 12.17 -5.46 -10.65
C PRO A 34 11.15 -4.32 -10.59
N LYS A 35 10.00 -4.55 -9.96
CA LYS A 35 8.93 -3.57 -9.84
C LYS A 35 9.41 -2.27 -9.22
N VAL A 36 10.17 -2.35 -8.15
CA VAL A 36 10.68 -1.18 -7.39
C VAL A 36 11.59 -0.29 -8.22
N GLU A 37 12.43 -0.85 -9.10
CA GLU A 37 13.28 -0.06 -10.00
C GLU A 37 12.45 0.66 -11.06
N CYS A 38 11.46 -0.03 -11.62
CA CYS A 38 10.57 0.55 -12.63
C CYS A 38 9.73 1.67 -12.03
N ALA A 39 9.21 1.48 -10.82
CA ALA A 39 8.48 2.49 -10.07
C ALA A 39 9.35 3.71 -9.74
N SER A 40 10.59 3.50 -9.31
CA SER A 40 11.55 4.58 -9.06
C SER A 40 11.80 5.43 -10.32
N ARG A 41 11.99 4.79 -11.47
CA ARG A 41 12.17 5.51 -12.76
C ARG A 41 10.92 6.29 -13.14
N PHE A 42 9.74 5.72 -12.92
CA PHE A 42 8.46 6.39 -13.19
C PHE A 42 8.31 7.65 -12.32
N VAL A 43 8.56 7.56 -11.03
CA VAL A 43 8.49 8.70 -10.10
C VAL A 43 9.48 9.79 -10.49
N ASN A 44 10.74 9.43 -10.77
CA ASN A 44 11.77 10.36 -11.17
C ASN A 44 11.48 11.02 -12.54
N GLY A 45 10.77 10.32 -13.43
CA GLY A 45 10.29 10.88 -14.70
C GLY A 45 9.19 11.94 -14.54
N ILE A 46 8.42 11.88 -13.43
CA ILE A 46 7.39 12.87 -13.11
C ILE A 46 7.97 14.02 -12.30
N ASN A 47 8.78 13.72 -11.30
CA ASN A 47 9.41 14.71 -10.43
C ASN A 47 10.79 14.22 -9.97
N PRO A 48 11.88 14.75 -10.54
CA PRO A 48 13.25 14.35 -10.19
C PRO A 48 13.68 14.82 -8.78
N ASP A 49 12.98 15.77 -8.16
CA ASP A 49 13.31 16.26 -6.82
C ASP A 49 12.87 15.29 -5.72
N VAL A 50 12.03 14.30 -6.03
CA VAL A 50 11.63 13.26 -5.06
C VAL A 50 12.75 12.25 -4.91
N LYS A 51 13.28 12.12 -3.69
CA LYS A 51 14.24 11.07 -3.37
C LYS A 51 13.54 9.73 -3.24
N VAL A 52 13.77 8.81 -4.19
CA VAL A 52 13.21 7.46 -4.13
C VAL A 52 14.22 6.49 -3.52
N LYS A 53 13.85 5.83 -2.42
CA LYS A 53 14.58 4.71 -1.82
C LYS A 53 13.96 3.40 -2.28
N VAL A 54 14.74 2.56 -2.92
CA VAL A 54 14.31 1.27 -3.46
C VAL A 54 14.71 0.15 -2.50
N HIS A 55 13.73 -0.66 -2.12
CA HIS A 55 13.93 -1.86 -1.30
C HIS A 55 13.42 -3.07 -2.09
N HIS A 56 14.32 -3.72 -2.85
CA HIS A 56 13.98 -4.94 -3.62
C HIS A 56 13.98 -6.14 -2.67
N THR A 57 12.92 -6.27 -1.91
CA THR A 57 12.74 -7.33 -0.90
C THR A 57 11.25 -7.52 -0.60
N GLU A 58 10.90 -8.73 -0.23
CA GLU A 58 9.62 -9.01 0.41
C GLU A 58 9.65 -8.57 1.87
N VAL A 59 8.53 -8.04 2.36
CA VAL A 59 8.38 -7.74 3.79
C VAL A 59 8.29 -9.03 4.59
N ASN A 60 9.07 -9.12 5.66
CA ASN A 60 9.09 -10.26 6.55
C ASN A 60 9.42 -9.82 7.99
N PRO A 61 9.26 -10.69 9.00
CA PRO A 61 9.48 -10.32 10.41
C PRO A 61 10.89 -9.81 10.73
N ASN A 62 11.89 -10.16 9.91
CA ASN A 62 13.27 -9.78 10.17
C ASN A 62 13.64 -8.40 9.60
N ASN A 63 12.85 -7.86 8.63
CA ASN A 63 13.20 -6.62 7.95
C ASN A 63 12.16 -5.50 8.09
N ILE A 64 10.92 -5.80 8.48
CA ILE A 64 9.83 -4.84 8.44
C ILE A 64 10.07 -3.61 9.31
N LEU A 65 10.63 -3.76 10.50
CA LEU A 65 10.91 -2.66 11.41
C LEU A 65 11.94 -1.68 10.81
N ASP A 66 13.02 -2.21 10.25
CA ASP A 66 14.05 -1.40 9.58
C ASP A 66 13.49 -0.70 8.33
N LEU A 67 12.62 -1.40 7.59
CA LEU A 67 12.00 -0.84 6.40
C LEU A 67 11.11 0.37 6.69
N ILE A 68 10.38 0.38 7.82
CA ILE A 68 9.43 1.45 8.16
C ILE A 68 10.03 2.55 9.03
N GLU A 69 11.21 2.34 9.64
CA GLU A 69 11.78 3.25 10.65
C GLU A 69 11.90 4.69 10.15
N GLY A 70 12.41 4.89 8.95
CA GLY A 70 12.74 6.22 8.41
C GLY A 70 11.57 6.95 7.72
N TYR A 71 10.31 6.52 7.89
CA TYR A 71 9.16 7.09 7.20
C TYR A 71 8.10 7.63 8.16
N ASP A 72 7.45 8.72 7.77
CA ASP A 72 6.42 9.41 8.55
C ASP A 72 5.04 8.74 8.41
N PHE A 73 4.82 8.02 7.32
CA PHE A 73 3.56 7.36 7.01
C PHE A 73 3.80 6.12 6.14
N ILE A 74 3.08 5.04 6.41
CA ILE A 74 3.18 3.80 5.64
C ILE A 74 1.92 3.60 4.80
N VAL A 75 2.10 3.21 3.54
CA VAL A 75 1.00 2.83 2.65
C VAL A 75 1.11 1.32 2.40
N ASP A 76 0.12 0.59 2.88
CA ASP A 76 0.00 -0.84 2.63
C ASP A 76 -0.86 -1.07 1.37
N GLY A 77 -0.22 -1.56 0.32
CA GLY A 77 -0.84 -1.96 -0.94
C GLY A 77 -0.61 -3.44 -1.23
N THR A 78 -0.33 -4.24 -0.20
CA THR A 78 -0.13 -5.69 -0.35
C THR A 78 -1.47 -6.40 -0.61
N ASP A 79 -1.42 -7.56 -1.24
CA ASP A 79 -2.59 -8.33 -1.65
C ASP A 79 -2.71 -9.68 -0.91
N ASN A 80 -1.93 -9.86 0.15
CA ASN A 80 -1.97 -11.06 0.98
C ASN A 80 -2.11 -10.74 2.48
N PHE A 81 -2.82 -11.61 3.19
CA PHE A 81 -3.13 -11.40 4.59
C PHE A 81 -1.91 -11.41 5.50
N GLU A 82 -0.89 -12.23 5.20
CA GLU A 82 0.33 -12.30 6.01
C GLU A 82 1.03 -10.95 6.06
N SER A 83 1.23 -10.32 4.91
CA SER A 83 1.84 -8.99 4.82
C SER A 83 0.98 -7.93 5.50
N CYS A 84 -0.36 -7.95 5.32
CA CYS A 84 -1.26 -7.00 5.99
C CYS A 84 -1.16 -7.09 7.51
N PHE A 85 -1.17 -8.30 8.07
CA PHE A 85 -1.02 -8.50 9.52
C PHE A 85 0.36 -8.07 10.02
N LEU A 86 1.41 -8.41 9.27
CA LEU A 86 2.78 -8.05 9.61
C LEU A 86 2.99 -6.52 9.61
N ILE A 87 2.51 -5.83 8.57
CA ILE A 87 2.58 -4.37 8.49
C ILE A 87 1.80 -3.72 9.62
N ASN A 88 0.57 -4.20 9.89
CA ASN A 88 -0.21 -3.73 11.05
C ASN A 88 0.57 -3.85 12.35
N ASP A 89 1.14 -5.03 12.63
CA ASP A 89 1.85 -5.29 13.88
C ASP A 89 3.08 -4.38 14.01
N ALA A 90 3.86 -4.28 12.94
CA ALA A 90 5.05 -3.44 12.91
C ALA A 90 4.70 -1.95 13.10
N CYS A 91 3.67 -1.46 12.39
CA CYS A 91 3.23 -0.06 12.51
C CYS A 91 2.67 0.23 13.91
N THR A 92 1.90 -0.70 14.48
CA THR A 92 1.35 -0.55 15.84
C THR A 92 2.47 -0.52 16.88
N LEU A 93 3.43 -1.45 16.83
CA LEU A 93 4.56 -1.51 17.74
C LEU A 93 5.47 -0.27 17.64
N SER A 94 5.69 0.23 16.42
CA SER A 94 6.54 1.39 16.15
C SER A 94 5.80 2.72 16.23
N LYS A 95 4.50 2.72 16.56
CA LYS A 95 3.63 3.91 16.57
C LYS A 95 3.70 4.68 15.25
N LYS A 96 3.69 3.96 14.13
CA LYS A 96 3.68 4.54 12.77
C LYS A 96 2.25 4.58 12.24
N PRO A 97 1.78 5.74 11.78
CA PRO A 97 0.49 5.81 11.10
C PRO A 97 0.59 5.11 9.74
N TYR A 98 -0.47 4.43 9.35
CA TYR A 98 -0.50 3.76 8.05
C TYR A 98 -1.90 3.70 7.46
N SER A 99 -1.98 3.53 6.14
CA SER A 99 -3.22 3.30 5.41
C SER A 99 -3.16 1.94 4.73
N TYR A 100 -4.15 1.11 5.02
CA TYR A 100 -4.40 -0.17 4.35
C TYR A 100 -5.38 0.04 3.20
N GLY A 101 -5.06 -0.50 2.03
CA GLY A 101 -5.95 -0.52 0.86
C GLY A 101 -6.09 -1.93 0.32
N ALA A 102 -7.33 -2.35 0.05
CA ALA A 102 -7.62 -3.63 -0.60
C ALA A 102 -8.56 -3.43 -1.76
N VAL A 103 -8.39 -4.25 -2.79
CA VAL A 103 -9.21 -4.25 -3.99
C VAL A 103 -9.57 -5.68 -4.38
N LEU A 104 -10.81 -5.89 -4.80
CA LEU A 104 -11.28 -7.19 -5.29
C LEU A 104 -12.40 -6.97 -6.30
N ARG A 105 -12.26 -7.50 -7.50
CA ARG A 105 -13.24 -7.34 -8.59
C ARG A 105 -13.57 -5.88 -8.87
N PHE A 106 -14.77 -5.43 -8.50
CA PHE A 106 -15.30 -4.08 -8.73
C PHE A 106 -15.32 -3.24 -7.45
N SER A 107 -14.82 -3.77 -6.36
CA SER A 107 -14.89 -3.11 -5.06
C SER A 107 -13.50 -2.91 -4.46
N GLY A 108 -13.39 -1.89 -3.63
CA GLY A 108 -12.19 -1.64 -2.85
C GLY A 108 -12.54 -1.00 -1.51
N ARG A 109 -11.60 -1.08 -0.57
CA ARG A 109 -11.73 -0.46 0.75
C ARG A 109 -10.44 0.17 1.19
N VAL A 110 -10.57 1.22 1.99
CA VAL A 110 -9.45 1.89 2.64
C VAL A 110 -9.73 2.03 4.13
N MET A 111 -8.73 1.80 4.93
CA MET A 111 -8.70 2.08 6.36
C MET A 111 -7.40 2.81 6.69
N THR A 112 -7.49 3.83 7.54
CA THR A 112 -6.31 4.55 8.03
C THR A 112 -6.21 4.41 9.53
N PHE A 113 -5.03 4.04 9.99
CA PHE A 113 -4.71 3.79 11.38
C PHE A 113 -3.70 4.84 11.85
N PRO A 114 -4.07 5.70 12.80
CA PRO A 114 -3.18 6.73 13.34
C PRO A 114 -2.15 6.14 14.31
N GLU A 115 -1.18 6.94 14.70
CA GLU A 115 -0.12 6.61 15.65
C GLU A 115 -0.57 6.54 17.14
N THR A 116 -1.86 6.36 17.42
CA THR A 116 -2.42 6.43 18.78
C THR A 116 -2.86 5.08 19.29
N ASP A 117 -2.58 4.82 20.56
CA ASP A 117 -2.99 3.59 21.27
C ASP A 117 -4.51 3.52 21.50
N SER A 118 -5.25 4.62 21.33
CA SER A 118 -6.69 4.69 21.54
C SER A 118 -7.53 4.34 20.30
N SER A 119 -6.90 4.13 19.15
CA SER A 119 -7.59 3.78 17.90
C SER A 119 -7.56 2.26 17.65
N PRO A 120 -8.64 1.68 17.10
CA PRO A 120 -8.60 0.29 16.69
C PRO A 120 -7.52 0.08 15.61
N CYS A 121 -6.84 -1.07 15.65
CA CYS A 121 -5.92 -1.49 14.62
C CYS A 121 -6.57 -2.54 13.69
N TYR A 122 -5.86 -2.97 12.65
CA TYR A 122 -6.34 -3.99 11.71
C TYR A 122 -6.77 -5.30 12.43
N ARG A 123 -6.04 -5.73 13.46
CA ARG A 123 -6.40 -6.91 14.27
C ARG A 123 -7.65 -6.74 15.13
N CYS A 124 -8.07 -5.52 15.41
CA CYS A 124 -9.34 -5.28 16.09
C CYS A 124 -10.54 -5.62 15.19
N LEU A 125 -10.36 -5.47 13.86
CA LEU A 125 -11.38 -5.78 12.86
C LEU A 125 -11.26 -7.23 12.37
N PHE A 126 -10.03 -7.67 12.08
CA PHE A 126 -9.73 -8.99 11.54
C PHE A 126 -8.84 -9.76 12.53
N LYS A 127 -9.44 -10.55 13.39
CA LYS A 127 -8.72 -11.26 14.48
C LYS A 127 -7.72 -12.28 13.96
N THR A 128 -8.06 -12.96 12.88
CA THR A 128 -7.24 -14.02 12.27
C THR A 128 -7.33 -13.94 10.75
N ALA A 129 -6.28 -14.36 10.07
CA ALA A 129 -6.33 -14.55 8.64
C ALA A 129 -7.37 -15.66 8.30
N PRO A 130 -8.13 -15.51 7.22
CA PRO A 130 -9.02 -16.57 6.76
C PRO A 130 -8.17 -17.80 6.39
N PRO A 131 -8.74 -19.02 6.52
CA PRO A 131 -8.05 -20.23 6.10
C PRO A 131 -7.60 -20.14 4.64
N PRO A 132 -6.43 -20.70 4.27
CA PRO A 132 -5.96 -20.69 2.89
C PRO A 132 -7.02 -21.23 1.92
N GLY A 133 -7.20 -20.53 0.79
CA GLY A 133 -8.16 -20.91 -0.26
C GLY A 133 -9.62 -20.52 0.00
N THR A 134 -9.97 -19.91 1.15
CA THR A 134 -11.35 -19.47 1.43
C THR A 134 -11.68 -18.11 0.81
N VAL A 135 -10.68 -17.27 0.58
CA VAL A 135 -10.82 -15.97 -0.08
C VAL A 135 -10.08 -16.02 -1.40
N LEU A 136 -10.75 -15.60 -2.46
CA LEU A 136 -10.12 -15.49 -3.77
C LEU A 136 -9.06 -14.37 -3.73
N ASP A 137 -7.89 -14.66 -4.27
CA ASP A 137 -6.87 -13.65 -4.48
C ASP A 137 -7.20 -12.73 -5.68
N CYS A 138 -6.50 -11.61 -5.76
CA CYS A 138 -6.69 -10.64 -6.85
C CYS A 138 -6.35 -11.23 -8.23
N ALA A 139 -5.45 -12.21 -8.29
CA ALA A 139 -5.03 -12.82 -9.53
C ALA A 139 -6.13 -13.73 -10.09
N THR A 140 -6.80 -14.48 -9.22
CA THR A 140 -7.89 -15.42 -9.59
C THR A 140 -9.22 -14.71 -9.80
N ALA A 141 -9.58 -13.77 -8.91
CA ALA A 141 -10.85 -13.05 -8.97
C ALA A 141 -10.89 -11.93 -10.00
N GLY A 142 -9.73 -11.41 -10.38
CA GLY A 142 -9.58 -10.21 -11.17
C GLY A 142 -9.84 -8.92 -10.39
N VAL A 143 -9.36 -7.81 -10.93
CA VAL A 143 -9.54 -6.46 -10.36
C VAL A 143 -9.74 -5.47 -11.49
N LEU A 144 -10.76 -4.63 -11.39
CA LEU A 144 -10.93 -3.49 -12.29
C LEU A 144 -9.85 -2.43 -11.96
N GLY A 145 -8.97 -2.13 -12.92
CA GLY A 145 -7.80 -1.24 -12.70
C GLY A 145 -8.17 0.15 -12.18
N SER A 146 -9.32 0.70 -12.61
CA SER A 146 -9.81 1.99 -12.09
C SER A 146 -10.13 1.95 -10.60
N VAL A 147 -10.60 0.81 -10.06
CA VAL A 147 -10.83 0.64 -8.62
C VAL A 147 -9.50 0.74 -7.86
N ALA A 148 -8.45 0.06 -8.35
CA ALA A 148 -7.12 0.18 -7.76
C ALA A 148 -6.61 1.64 -7.77
N GLY A 149 -6.88 2.38 -8.86
CA GLY A 149 -6.56 3.81 -8.95
C GLY A 149 -7.28 4.66 -7.91
N VAL A 150 -8.58 4.43 -7.72
CA VAL A 150 -9.39 5.15 -6.69
C VAL A 150 -8.85 4.87 -5.29
N ILE A 151 -8.67 3.59 -4.94
CA ILE A 151 -8.18 3.18 -3.62
C ILE A 151 -6.79 3.75 -3.36
N GLY A 152 -5.85 3.60 -4.29
CA GLY A 152 -4.50 4.17 -4.15
C GLY A 152 -4.49 5.69 -4.03
N SER A 153 -5.39 6.40 -4.72
CA SER A 153 -5.53 7.85 -4.61
C SER A 153 -6.04 8.28 -3.24
N ILE A 154 -6.98 7.54 -2.64
CA ILE A 154 -7.44 7.79 -1.27
C ILE A 154 -6.30 7.56 -0.28
N GLN A 155 -5.57 6.43 -0.37
CA GLN A 155 -4.41 6.17 0.50
C GLN A 155 -3.33 7.26 0.39
N ALA A 156 -3.02 7.69 -0.84
CA ALA A 156 -2.07 8.78 -1.07
C ALA A 156 -2.55 10.09 -0.42
N THR A 157 -3.86 10.38 -0.47
CA THR A 157 -4.45 11.54 0.19
C THR A 157 -4.32 11.46 1.71
N GLU A 158 -4.56 10.29 2.30
CA GLU A 158 -4.36 10.07 3.74
C GLU A 158 -2.89 10.32 4.15
N ALA A 159 -1.93 9.80 3.38
CA ALA A 159 -0.52 10.06 3.60
C ALA A 159 -0.19 11.56 3.56
N ILE A 160 -0.68 12.28 2.55
CA ILE A 160 -0.48 13.73 2.40
C ILE A 160 -1.09 14.49 3.58
N LYS A 161 -2.33 14.18 3.97
CA LYS A 161 -3.00 14.81 5.13
C LYS A 161 -2.19 14.62 6.41
N ASN A 162 -1.70 13.40 6.64
CA ASN A 162 -0.92 13.11 7.83
C ASN A 162 0.40 13.88 7.85
N VAL A 163 1.17 13.86 6.76
CA VAL A 163 2.49 14.51 6.68
C VAL A 163 2.36 16.03 6.72
N ALA A 164 1.39 16.58 6.00
CA ALA A 164 1.15 18.03 5.95
C ALA A 164 0.38 18.56 7.17
N LYS A 165 -0.13 17.69 8.05
CA LYS A 165 -0.96 18.03 9.22
C LYS A 165 -2.20 18.85 8.84
N ILE A 166 -2.89 18.47 7.76
CA ILE A 166 -4.08 19.15 7.25
C ILE A 166 -5.28 18.18 7.19
N GLY A 167 -6.47 18.72 7.43
CA GLY A 167 -7.72 17.94 7.39
C GLY A 167 -7.77 16.87 8.48
N GLU A 168 -8.68 15.92 8.31
CA GLU A 168 -8.89 14.79 9.21
C GLU A 168 -8.62 13.47 8.49
N LEU A 169 -7.90 12.56 9.14
CA LEU A 169 -7.70 11.20 8.64
C LEU A 169 -9.00 10.40 8.73
N VAL A 170 -9.16 9.42 7.84
CA VAL A 170 -10.25 8.45 7.91
C VAL A 170 -9.91 7.39 8.97
N GLN A 171 -9.86 7.81 10.23
CA GLN A 171 -9.59 6.92 11.36
C GLN A 171 -10.89 6.37 11.96
N GLY A 172 -10.86 5.11 12.42
CA GLY A 172 -12.02 4.44 13.00
C GLY A 172 -13.19 4.21 12.02
N ARG A 173 -12.93 4.35 10.72
CA ARG A 173 -13.91 4.17 9.63
C ARG A 173 -13.33 3.30 8.54
N ILE A 174 -14.22 2.63 7.82
CA ILE A 174 -13.91 1.91 6.59
C ILE A 174 -14.54 2.71 5.44
N ILE A 175 -13.74 3.14 4.48
CA ILE A 175 -14.27 3.62 3.20
C ILE A 175 -14.43 2.41 2.30
N GLU A 176 -15.63 2.20 1.80
CA GLU A 176 -15.91 1.20 0.77
C GLU A 176 -16.30 1.91 -0.53
N TYR A 177 -15.67 1.48 -1.62
CA TYR A 177 -15.97 1.91 -2.97
C TYR A 177 -16.46 0.71 -3.79
N ASN A 178 -17.61 0.85 -4.41
CA ASN A 178 -18.16 -0.11 -5.36
C ASN A 178 -18.38 0.59 -6.70
N ALA A 179 -17.78 0.05 -7.75
CA ALA A 179 -17.84 0.61 -9.10
C ALA A 179 -19.09 0.18 -9.91
N LEU A 180 -20.00 -0.63 -9.32
CA LEU A 180 -21.25 -1.06 -9.94
C LEU A 180 -22.43 -0.29 -9.42
#